data_c7ce99dbd2bbc3acb8f631078ca098a8
#
_entry.id   c7ce99dbd2bbc3acb8f631078ca098a8
#
_cell.length_a   1.000
_cell.length_b   1.000
_cell.length_c   1.000
_cell.angle_alpha   90.00
_cell.angle_beta   90.00
_cell.angle_gamma   90.00
#
_symmetry.space_group_name_H-M   'P 1'
#
loop_
_entity.id
_entity.type
_entity.pdbx_description
1 polymer ?
#
loop_
_entity_poly.entity_id
_entity_poly.type
_entity_poly.pdbx_seq_one_letter_code
_entity_poly.pdbx_strand_id
1 'polypeptide(L)'
;MVATTREAPPSVNVQVIDGQHAVLLECFERLEQALLAGKGADTVPQLLHELNEYAQHHLPTEERLMESLGYPLRDVHTIEHRRGQRRLMEIERMIAEGHPAAAMAMLSRLRAWCQSHVTDWDAKLGEFLNSRGLG
;
A
#
# COMPACT_ATOMS: atom_id res chain seq x y z
N MET A 1 18.51 -2.59 -20.66
CA MET A 1 17.90 -2.77 -19.34
C MET A 1 17.77 -1.43 -18.66
N VAL A 2 16.60 -1.07 -18.35
CA VAL A 2 16.35 0.18 -17.63
C VAL A 2 16.55 -0.11 -16.14
N ALA A 3 17.53 0.53 -15.53
CA ALA A 3 17.63 0.51 -14.10
C ALA A 3 16.42 1.27 -13.53
N THR A 4 15.52 0.56 -12.92
CA THR A 4 14.45 1.20 -12.17
C THR A 4 15.07 1.84 -10.94
N THR A 5 15.20 3.15 -10.96
CA THR A 5 15.46 3.89 -9.75
C THR A 5 14.27 3.74 -8.85
N ARG A 6 14.48 3.04 -7.76
CA ARG A 6 13.48 2.88 -6.72
C ARG A 6 13.32 4.24 -6.04
N GLU A 7 12.18 4.90 -6.28
CA GLU A 7 11.86 6.09 -5.52
C GLU A 7 11.39 5.69 -4.13
N ALA A 8 12.01 6.25 -3.12
CA ALA A 8 11.54 6.07 -1.75
C ALA A 8 10.15 6.72 -1.60
N PRO A 9 9.22 6.09 -0.85
CA PRO A 9 7.94 6.73 -0.57
C PRO A 9 8.17 8.03 0.22
N PRO A 10 7.29 9.03 0.09
CA PRO A 10 7.40 10.26 0.88
C PRO A 10 7.36 9.95 2.37
N SER A 11 8.23 10.62 3.13
CA SER A 11 8.22 10.49 4.58
C SER A 11 7.06 11.26 5.19
N VAL A 12 6.44 10.69 6.21
CA VAL A 12 5.44 11.36 7.04
C VAL A 12 5.99 11.71 8.42
N ASN A 13 7.30 11.57 8.60
CA ASN A 13 8.02 11.84 9.84
C ASN A 13 7.54 11.01 11.03
N VAL A 14 7.06 9.79 10.75
CA VAL A 14 6.73 8.78 11.75
C VAL A 14 7.43 7.49 11.34
N GLN A 15 8.44 7.10 12.08
CA GLN A 15 9.38 6.05 11.70
C GLN A 15 8.69 4.70 11.41
N VAL A 16 7.74 4.30 12.24
CA VAL A 16 7.04 3.03 12.04
C VAL A 16 6.21 3.04 10.76
N ILE A 17 5.56 4.15 10.45
CA ILE A 17 4.75 4.30 9.23
C ILE A 17 5.64 4.33 8.00
N ASP A 18 6.72 5.13 8.05
CA ASP A 18 7.68 5.22 6.94
C ASP A 18 8.29 3.86 6.61
N GLY A 19 8.65 3.09 7.62
CA GLY A 19 9.18 1.75 7.45
C GLY A 19 8.18 0.81 6.79
N GLN A 20 6.92 0.87 7.18
CA GLN A 20 5.85 0.06 6.58
C GLN A 20 5.57 0.46 5.13
N HIS A 21 5.58 1.76 4.82
CA HIS A 21 5.44 2.24 3.45
C HIS A 21 6.55 1.72 2.54
N ALA A 22 7.78 1.69 3.04
CA ALA A 22 8.91 1.18 2.27
C ALA A 22 8.74 -0.31 1.92
N VAL A 23 8.27 -1.11 2.85
CA VAL A 23 8.02 -2.55 2.61
C VAL A 23 6.87 -2.75 1.63
N LEU A 24 5.79 -1.98 1.76
CA LEU A 24 4.66 -2.04 0.82
C LEU A 24 5.10 -1.71 -0.59
N LEU A 25 5.89 -0.66 -0.78
CA LEU A 25 6.41 -0.28 -2.09
C LEU A 25 7.24 -1.42 -2.70
N GLU A 26 8.08 -2.06 -1.91
CA GLU A 26 8.86 -3.21 -2.36
C GLU A 26 7.96 -4.37 -2.81
N CYS A 27 6.89 -4.65 -2.06
CA CYS A 27 5.91 -5.67 -2.45
C CYS A 27 5.24 -5.34 -3.78
N PHE A 28 4.84 -4.09 -4.00
CA PHE A 28 4.28 -3.65 -5.28
C PHE A 28 5.26 -3.87 -6.42
N GLU A 29 6.50 -3.45 -6.25
CA GLU A 29 7.53 -3.57 -7.29
C GLU A 29 7.80 -5.03 -7.67
N ARG A 30 7.90 -5.91 -6.70
CA ARG A 30 8.13 -7.33 -6.93
C ARG A 30 6.97 -7.96 -7.70
N LEU A 31 5.74 -7.64 -7.34
CA LEU A 31 4.55 -8.15 -8.02
C LEU A 31 4.46 -7.61 -9.45
N GLU A 32 4.71 -6.32 -9.66
CA GLU A 32 4.73 -5.71 -10.99
C GLU A 32 5.75 -6.39 -11.89
N GLN A 33 6.95 -6.61 -11.40
CA GLN A 33 8.02 -7.27 -12.15
C GLN A 33 7.65 -8.71 -12.52
N ALA A 34 7.03 -9.44 -11.60
CA ALA A 34 6.59 -10.81 -11.85
C ALA A 34 5.51 -10.87 -12.94
N LEU A 35 4.56 -9.94 -12.91
CA LEU A 35 3.52 -9.84 -13.94
C LEU A 35 4.10 -9.49 -15.30
N LEU A 36 5.04 -8.53 -15.35
CA LEU A 36 5.71 -8.12 -16.58
C LEU A 36 6.57 -9.25 -17.17
N ALA A 37 7.20 -10.05 -16.33
CA ALA A 37 8.04 -11.17 -16.76
C ALA A 37 7.23 -12.40 -17.15
N GLY A 38 5.91 -12.35 -17.05
CA GLY A 38 5.05 -13.50 -17.34
C GLY A 38 5.27 -14.67 -16.39
N LYS A 39 5.64 -14.39 -15.14
CA LYS A 39 5.82 -15.43 -14.13
C LYS A 39 4.50 -16.18 -13.91
N GLY A 40 4.62 -17.49 -13.76
CA GLY A 40 3.46 -18.37 -13.76
C GLY A 40 2.72 -18.44 -12.42
N ALA A 41 1.88 -19.48 -12.35
CA ALA A 41 0.85 -19.68 -11.34
C ALA A 41 1.36 -19.73 -9.89
N ASP A 42 2.63 -19.97 -9.66
CA ASP A 42 3.17 -20.08 -8.29
C ASP A 42 3.74 -18.75 -7.78
N THR A 43 4.41 -17.99 -8.65
CA THR A 43 5.13 -16.77 -8.24
C THR A 43 4.18 -15.59 -8.03
N VAL A 44 3.28 -15.33 -8.98
CA VAL A 44 2.37 -14.18 -8.90
C VAL A 44 1.41 -14.29 -7.73
N PRO A 45 0.71 -15.42 -7.51
CA PRO A 45 -0.15 -15.57 -6.34
C PRO A 45 0.59 -15.46 -5.01
N GLN A 46 1.83 -15.96 -4.94
CA GLN A 46 2.66 -15.87 -3.74
C GLN A 46 2.99 -14.40 -3.40
N LEU A 47 3.42 -13.63 -4.39
CA LEU A 47 3.74 -12.21 -4.20
C LEU A 47 2.51 -11.39 -3.88
N LEU A 48 1.37 -11.71 -4.48
CA LEU A 48 0.10 -11.08 -4.17
C LEU A 48 -0.32 -11.35 -2.73
N HIS A 49 -0.13 -12.59 -2.27
CA HIS A 49 -0.38 -12.97 -0.88
C HIS A 49 0.48 -12.16 0.08
N GLU A 50 1.77 -12.01 -0.22
CA GLU A 50 2.69 -11.20 0.60
C GLU A 50 2.25 -9.73 0.67
N LEU A 51 1.85 -9.16 -0.46
CA LEU A 51 1.35 -7.79 -0.50
C LEU A 51 0.10 -7.63 0.38
N ASN A 52 -0.84 -8.55 0.24
CA ASN A 52 -2.08 -8.53 1.02
C ASN A 52 -1.82 -8.70 2.52
N GLU A 53 -0.97 -9.63 2.89
CA GLU A 53 -0.57 -9.85 4.30
C GLU A 53 0.04 -8.59 4.89
N TYR A 54 0.93 -7.94 4.15
CA TYR A 54 1.58 -6.73 4.65
C TYR A 54 0.60 -5.56 4.74
N ALA A 55 -0.32 -5.42 3.80
CA ALA A 55 -1.38 -4.41 3.87
C ALA A 55 -2.25 -4.62 5.12
N GLN A 56 -2.58 -5.88 5.46
CA GLN A 56 -3.33 -6.22 6.65
C GLN A 56 -2.56 -5.94 7.95
N HIS A 57 -1.25 -5.79 7.87
CA HIS A 57 -0.43 -5.37 9.00
C HIS A 57 -0.35 -3.84 9.10
N HIS A 58 -0.14 -3.16 7.96
CA HIS A 58 0.05 -1.72 7.89
C HIS A 58 -1.21 -0.93 8.24
N LEU A 59 -2.34 -1.27 7.62
CA LEU A 59 -3.58 -0.49 7.81
C LEU A 59 -4.05 -0.48 9.26
N PRO A 60 -4.08 -1.62 9.98
CA PRO A 60 -4.44 -1.61 11.39
C PRO A 60 -3.45 -0.82 12.28
N THR A 61 -2.17 -0.72 11.90
CA THR A 61 -1.20 0.10 12.65
C THR A 61 -1.66 1.55 12.68
N GLU A 62 -1.98 2.12 11.52
CA GLU A 62 -2.47 3.49 11.44
C GLU A 62 -3.82 3.64 12.13
N GLU A 63 -4.73 2.70 11.93
CA GLU A 63 -6.08 2.77 12.50
C GLU A 63 -6.05 2.73 14.03
N ARG A 64 -5.18 1.93 14.62
CA ARG A 64 -5.00 1.90 16.07
C ARG A 64 -4.42 3.21 16.61
N LEU A 65 -3.46 3.80 15.90
CA LEU A 65 -2.90 5.10 16.30
C LEU A 65 -3.96 6.20 16.22
N MET A 66 -4.74 6.21 15.15
CA MET A 66 -5.83 7.18 15.00
C MET A 66 -6.88 7.06 16.10
N GLU A 67 -7.26 5.83 16.43
CA GLU A 67 -8.25 5.58 17.48
C GLU A 67 -7.70 5.94 18.86
N SER A 68 -6.50 5.48 19.19
CA SER A 68 -5.89 5.69 20.51
C SER A 68 -5.71 7.17 20.84
N LEU A 69 -5.43 8.00 19.84
CA LEU A 69 -5.12 9.41 20.04
C LEU A 69 -6.26 10.35 19.68
N GLY A 70 -7.41 9.82 19.28
CA GLY A 70 -8.58 10.62 18.95
C GLY A 70 -8.38 11.48 17.70
N TYR A 71 -7.78 10.94 16.66
CA TYR A 71 -7.51 11.67 15.44
C TYR A 71 -8.81 12.13 14.76
N PRO A 72 -8.98 13.45 14.49
CA PRO A 72 -10.25 13.98 14.00
C PRO A 72 -10.68 13.44 12.64
N LEU A 73 -9.73 13.05 11.77
CA LEU A 73 -10.01 12.54 10.44
C LEU A 73 -10.02 11.00 10.38
N ARG A 74 -10.09 10.34 11.52
CA ARG A 74 -10.04 8.87 11.61
C ARG A 74 -11.04 8.18 10.70
N ASP A 75 -12.30 8.61 10.73
CA ASP A 75 -13.37 7.93 10.00
C ASP A 75 -13.18 8.02 8.48
N VAL A 76 -12.87 9.22 7.98
CA VAL A 76 -12.62 9.41 6.54
C VAL A 76 -11.33 8.73 6.09
N HIS A 77 -10.29 8.74 6.91
CA HIS A 77 -9.03 8.05 6.62
C HIS A 77 -9.26 6.53 6.53
N THR A 78 -10.03 5.98 7.45
CA THR A 78 -10.40 4.56 7.43
C THR A 78 -11.20 4.19 6.17
N ILE A 79 -12.09 5.06 5.72
CA ILE A 79 -12.82 4.86 4.46
C ILE A 79 -11.86 4.78 3.28
N GLU A 80 -10.83 5.63 3.25
CA GLU A 80 -9.79 5.56 2.22
C GLU A 80 -9.06 4.22 2.24
N HIS A 81 -8.75 3.69 3.42
CA HIS A 81 -8.15 2.36 3.55
C HIS A 81 -9.05 1.27 2.95
N ARG A 82 -10.36 1.33 3.18
CA ARG A 82 -11.31 0.33 2.64
C ARG A 82 -11.38 0.39 1.11
N ARG A 83 -11.23 1.58 0.52
CA ARG A 83 -11.15 1.72 -0.94
C ARG A 83 -9.93 1.02 -1.51
N GLY A 84 -8.77 1.20 -0.89
CA GLY A 84 -7.55 0.51 -1.29
C GLY A 84 -7.67 -1.01 -1.17
N GLN A 85 -8.23 -1.48 -0.08
CA GLN A 85 -8.46 -2.91 0.14
C GLN A 85 -9.37 -3.53 -0.92
N ARG A 86 -10.44 -2.84 -1.31
CA ARG A 86 -11.33 -3.32 -2.37
C ARG A 86 -10.61 -3.45 -3.71
N ARG A 87 -9.73 -2.50 -4.03
CA ARG A 87 -8.94 -2.56 -5.25
C ARG A 87 -7.97 -3.74 -5.25
N LEU A 88 -7.39 -4.03 -4.11
CA LEU A 88 -6.51 -5.18 -3.98
C LEU A 88 -7.28 -6.49 -4.17
N MET A 89 -8.48 -6.60 -3.60
CA MET A 89 -9.35 -7.76 -3.81
C MET A 89 -9.72 -7.94 -5.28
N GLU A 90 -9.95 -6.84 -6.00
CA GLU A 90 -10.23 -6.86 -7.44
C GLU A 90 -9.04 -7.42 -8.23
N ILE A 91 -7.83 -7.03 -7.86
CA ILE A 91 -6.60 -7.55 -8.48
C ILE A 91 -6.48 -9.05 -8.22
N GLU A 92 -6.74 -9.50 -7.00
CA GLU A 92 -6.74 -10.92 -6.65
C GLU A 92 -7.70 -11.71 -7.53
N ARG A 93 -8.90 -11.19 -7.73
CA ARG A 93 -9.91 -11.81 -8.58
C ARG A 93 -9.44 -11.90 -10.03
N MET A 94 -8.88 -10.82 -10.57
CA MET A 94 -8.36 -10.78 -11.95
C MET A 94 -7.26 -11.81 -12.18
N ILE A 95 -6.35 -11.97 -11.22
CA ILE A 95 -5.28 -12.96 -11.31
C ILE A 95 -5.86 -14.37 -11.24
N ALA A 96 -6.79 -14.61 -10.32
CA ALA A 96 -7.44 -15.92 -10.18
C ALA A 96 -8.23 -16.33 -11.43
N GLU A 97 -8.81 -15.35 -12.13
CA GLU A 97 -9.59 -15.58 -13.36
C GLU A 97 -8.73 -15.63 -14.63
N GLY A 98 -7.41 -15.47 -14.51
CA GLY A 98 -6.50 -15.57 -15.64
C GLY A 98 -6.41 -14.29 -16.49
N HIS A 99 -6.54 -13.11 -15.88
CA HIS A 99 -6.46 -11.82 -16.57
C HIS A 99 -5.23 -11.01 -16.11
N PRO A 100 -3.99 -11.44 -16.42
CA PRO A 100 -2.80 -10.77 -15.91
C PRO A 100 -2.61 -9.36 -16.43
N ALA A 101 -3.00 -9.06 -17.67
CA ALA A 101 -2.87 -7.71 -18.23
C ALA A 101 -3.81 -6.72 -17.51
N ALA A 102 -5.05 -7.13 -17.24
CA ALA A 102 -6.00 -6.33 -16.48
C ALA A 102 -5.50 -6.13 -15.03
N ALA A 103 -4.97 -7.18 -14.42
CA ALA A 103 -4.39 -7.12 -13.08
C ALA A 103 -3.22 -6.14 -13.03
N MET A 104 -2.34 -6.13 -14.03
CA MET A 104 -1.22 -5.19 -14.11
C MET A 104 -1.69 -3.75 -14.19
N ALA A 105 -2.69 -3.47 -15.01
CA ALA A 105 -3.26 -2.12 -15.13
C ALA A 105 -3.86 -1.65 -13.81
N MET A 106 -4.58 -2.52 -13.12
CA MET A 106 -5.16 -2.21 -11.81
C MET A 106 -4.10 -2.03 -10.74
N LEU A 107 -3.06 -2.84 -10.78
CA LEU A 107 -1.94 -2.75 -9.82
C LEU A 107 -1.22 -1.41 -9.95
N SER A 108 -0.97 -0.95 -11.18
CA SER A 108 -0.36 0.36 -11.43
C SER A 108 -1.23 1.49 -10.88
N ARG A 109 -2.55 1.39 -11.05
CA ARG A 109 -3.49 2.38 -10.49
C ARG A 109 -3.50 2.34 -8.97
N LEU A 110 -3.46 1.16 -8.38
CA LEU A 110 -3.43 1.01 -6.93
C LEU A 110 -2.15 1.61 -6.35
N ARG A 111 -1.02 1.38 -7.01
CA ARG A 111 0.26 1.97 -6.60
C ARG A 111 0.20 3.50 -6.63
N ALA A 112 -0.32 4.08 -7.71
CA ALA A 112 -0.49 5.53 -7.82
C ALA A 112 -1.43 6.07 -6.74
N TRP A 113 -2.51 5.35 -6.45
CA TRP A 113 -3.43 5.71 -5.38
C TRP A 113 -2.74 5.68 -4.01
N CYS A 114 -1.91 4.67 -3.74
CA CYS A 114 -1.15 4.59 -2.50
C CYS A 114 -0.21 5.78 -2.33
N GLN A 115 0.47 6.20 -3.39
CA GLN A 115 1.37 7.36 -3.35
C GLN A 115 0.61 8.65 -3.03
N SER A 116 -0.56 8.85 -3.65
CA SER A 116 -1.43 9.99 -3.35
C SER A 116 -1.95 9.92 -1.91
N HIS A 117 -2.31 8.73 -1.45
CA HIS A 117 -2.79 8.52 -0.09
C HIS A 117 -1.73 8.90 0.94
N VAL A 118 -0.47 8.51 0.72
CA VAL A 118 0.64 8.88 1.61
C VAL A 118 0.80 10.40 1.66
N THR A 119 0.78 11.05 0.52
CA THR A 119 0.99 12.50 0.43
C THR A 119 -0.18 13.30 1.00
N ASP A 120 -1.40 12.88 0.75
CA ASP A 120 -2.61 13.63 1.11
C ASP A 120 -3.16 13.25 2.48
N TRP A 121 -3.16 11.97 2.83
CA TRP A 121 -3.79 11.47 4.05
C TRP A 121 -2.80 11.11 5.14
N ASP A 122 -1.78 10.32 4.83
CA ASP A 122 -0.80 9.88 5.83
C ASP A 122 0.09 11.01 6.31
N ALA A 123 0.37 11.99 5.44
CA ALA A 123 1.12 13.18 5.83
C ALA A 123 0.37 13.99 6.91
N LYS A 124 -0.94 14.12 6.77
CA LYS A 124 -1.77 14.78 7.78
C LYS A 124 -1.78 14.01 9.10
N LEU A 125 -1.88 12.69 9.00
CA LEU A 125 -1.79 11.83 10.19
C LEU A 125 -0.41 12.00 10.85
N GLY A 126 0.66 12.02 10.06
CA GLY A 126 2.01 12.22 10.55
C GLY A 126 2.17 13.52 11.31
N GLU A 127 1.63 14.63 10.80
CA GLU A 127 1.64 15.92 11.49
C GLU A 127 0.93 15.83 12.85
N PHE A 128 -0.23 15.20 12.87
CA PHE A 128 -0.98 14.99 14.11
C PHE A 128 -0.18 14.16 15.12
N LEU A 129 0.40 13.04 14.67
CA LEU A 129 1.21 12.17 15.52
C LEU A 129 2.41 12.91 16.08
N ASN A 130 3.12 13.68 15.24
CA ASN A 130 4.25 14.49 15.69
C ASN A 130 3.82 15.51 16.75
N SER A 131 2.64 16.12 16.60
CA SER A 131 2.12 17.05 17.59
C SER A 131 1.84 16.39 18.95
N ARG A 132 1.71 15.07 18.97
CA ARG A 132 1.51 14.26 20.18
C ARG A 132 2.80 13.59 20.67
N GLY A 133 3.93 14.01 20.12
CA GLY A 133 5.25 13.51 20.54
C GLY A 133 5.66 12.18 19.89
N LEU A 134 4.96 11.73 18.85
CA LEU A 134 5.31 10.52 18.13
C LEU A 134 6.03 10.86 16.82
N GLY A 135 7.20 10.23 16.62
CA GLY A 135 8.02 10.46 15.44
C GLY A 135 8.70 9.24 14.84
#